data_918cc06b73a28ad398970a38e938c28d
#
_entry.id   918cc06b73a28ad398970a38e938c28d
#
_cell.length_a   1.000
_cell.length_b   1.000
_cell.length_c   1.000
_cell.angle_alpha   90.00
_cell.angle_beta   90.00
_cell.angle_gamma   90.00
#
_symmetry.space_group_name_H-M   'P 1'
#
loop_
_entity.id
_entity.type
_entity.pdbx_description
1 polymer ?
#
loop_
_entity_poly.entity_id
_entity_poly.type
_entity_poly.pdbx_seq_one_letter_code
_entity_poly.pdbx_strand_id
1 'polypeptide(L)'
;MENWLTKRANLTPDRMAIRFGDATLTFAEMRKRVLQIAGQIAKHVDDNERIALITPNNLTGYLMILAIQQLDKTVVLLNRRLSPREMAFQLADAAITTVLQDDAFVGELANVHQLNFSAILATEAKPIMPVAAFDLDKVTSIMYTSGTTGNPKGVMQTFGNHFYSAVGSALNLGLTPNDVWLAAVPIFHISGLSIMMRSLIYGMGVVLYERFDVERINHELLTGQVTTISVVPVMLKQLLAQLPAGAVYHERFRTMLLGGGPTDLTTLEKATAAGIEIVQSYGMTETASQVIALDASSATRKLGSAGKPLFPVEVRIQKVNDADKVGRIQIKSPTLAVGYLNRPDKYAEAFVDGWFDTGDMGWLDDEGFLYVEGREGDMISSGGENVFPDEIESVYGEADAIAQMSVVGIPDDRWGAVPVAFVMFKGEQTMDFEALRNFGRDRLAHYKVPVRFFETETFPRTASGKIQRHKLRDQLTTAQEIK
;
A
#
# COMPACT_ATOMS: atom_id res chain seq x y z
N MET A 1 16.27 9.53 18.88
CA MET A 1 17.30 8.89 18.02
C MET A 1 17.95 9.96 17.16
N GLU A 2 19.28 9.90 16.93
CA GLU A 2 19.96 10.87 16.04
C GLU A 2 19.22 11.02 14.71
N ASN A 3 19.20 12.24 14.15
CA ASN A 3 18.54 12.54 12.88
C ASN A 3 19.02 11.57 11.78
N TRP A 4 18.08 10.82 11.18
CA TRP A 4 18.40 9.72 10.27
C TRP A 4 19.13 10.18 9.01
N LEU A 5 18.74 11.32 8.45
CA LEU A 5 19.37 11.87 7.25
C LEU A 5 20.82 12.28 7.54
N THR A 6 21.07 12.98 8.66
CA THR A 6 22.41 13.38 9.08
C THR A 6 23.27 12.16 9.40
N LYS A 7 22.73 11.22 10.19
CA LYS A 7 23.42 9.98 10.54
C LYS A 7 23.79 9.17 9.29
N ARG A 8 22.85 9.05 8.35
CA ARG A 8 23.10 8.30 7.11
C ARG A 8 24.15 8.94 6.22
N ALA A 9 24.08 10.27 6.05
CA ALA A 9 25.08 11.01 5.29
C ALA A 9 26.48 10.92 5.92
N ASN A 10 26.59 10.78 7.26
CA ASN A 10 27.85 10.57 7.95
C ASN A 10 28.37 9.14 7.81
N LEU A 11 27.48 8.12 7.86
CA LEU A 11 27.86 6.71 7.79
C LEU A 11 28.26 6.25 6.38
N THR A 12 27.55 6.72 5.36
CA THR A 12 27.75 6.30 3.97
C THR A 12 27.58 7.47 2.99
N PRO A 13 28.46 8.52 3.08
CA PRO A 13 28.28 9.78 2.34
C PRO A 13 28.23 9.59 0.82
N ASP A 14 29.10 8.74 0.29
CA ASP A 14 29.30 8.57 -1.16
C ASP A 14 28.39 7.51 -1.78
N ARG A 15 27.61 6.79 -0.95
CA ARG A 15 26.68 5.79 -1.47
C ARG A 15 25.50 6.47 -2.14
N MET A 16 25.03 5.92 -3.26
CA MET A 16 23.81 6.36 -3.93
C MET A 16 22.63 6.33 -2.96
N ALA A 17 21.96 7.47 -2.77
CA ALA A 17 20.75 7.60 -1.99
C ALA A 17 19.50 7.47 -2.88
N ILE A 18 19.51 8.16 -4.03
CA ILE A 18 18.35 8.17 -4.93
C ILE A 18 18.79 8.41 -6.38
N ARG A 19 18.15 7.71 -7.31
CA ARG A 19 18.20 7.95 -8.75
C ARG A 19 16.78 8.21 -9.27
N PHE A 20 16.61 9.28 -10.05
CA PHE A 20 15.37 9.63 -10.74
C PHE A 20 15.69 10.11 -12.16
N GLY A 21 15.32 9.35 -13.17
CA GLY A 21 15.80 9.56 -14.54
C GLY A 21 17.33 9.53 -14.58
N ASP A 22 17.94 10.59 -15.15
CA ASP A 22 19.41 10.73 -15.23
C ASP A 22 20.02 11.37 -13.97
N ALA A 23 19.19 11.91 -13.07
CA ALA A 23 19.67 12.54 -11.84
C ALA A 23 19.96 11.48 -10.77
N THR A 24 21.17 11.49 -10.23
CA THR A 24 21.59 10.64 -9.13
C THR A 24 22.17 11.51 -8.01
N LEU A 25 21.79 11.21 -6.76
CA LEU A 25 22.36 11.84 -5.57
C LEU A 25 22.94 10.80 -4.64
N THR A 26 24.08 11.09 -4.08
CA THR A 26 24.63 10.41 -2.91
C THR A 26 23.90 10.85 -1.64
N PHE A 27 24.11 10.13 -0.51
CA PHE A 27 23.53 10.56 0.77
C PHE A 27 24.04 11.91 1.23
N ALA A 28 25.30 12.25 0.97
CA ALA A 28 25.87 13.56 1.29
C ALA A 28 25.22 14.68 0.45
N GLU A 29 25.08 14.48 -0.86
CA GLU A 29 24.42 15.43 -1.77
C GLU A 29 22.93 15.59 -1.45
N MET A 30 22.26 14.47 -1.19
CA MET A 30 20.84 14.48 -0.78
C MET A 30 20.66 15.31 0.49
N ARG A 31 21.49 15.07 1.53
CA ARG A 31 21.43 15.87 2.77
C ARG A 31 21.63 17.36 2.50
N LYS A 32 22.65 17.72 1.70
CA LYS A 32 22.90 19.13 1.33
C LYS A 32 21.69 19.77 0.67
N ARG A 33 21.10 19.10 -0.31
CA ARG A 33 19.90 19.61 -1.02
C ARG A 33 18.68 19.69 -0.09
N VAL A 34 18.44 18.67 0.75
CA VAL A 34 17.32 18.67 1.71
C VAL A 34 17.43 19.83 2.68
N LEU A 35 18.62 20.13 3.23
CA LEU A 35 18.81 21.27 4.13
C LEU A 35 18.63 22.62 3.45
N GLN A 36 19.04 22.73 2.20
CA GLN A 36 18.79 23.91 1.39
C GLN A 36 17.28 24.13 1.19
N ILE A 37 16.56 23.09 0.76
CA ILE A 37 15.09 23.12 0.57
C ILE A 37 14.38 23.43 1.89
N ALA A 38 14.81 22.85 3.00
CA ALA A 38 14.25 23.16 4.32
C ALA A 38 14.42 24.64 4.69
N GLY A 39 15.57 25.25 4.38
CA GLY A 39 15.78 26.69 4.53
C GLY A 39 14.90 27.54 3.62
N GLN A 40 14.60 27.07 2.42
CA GLN A 40 13.66 27.72 1.48
C GLN A 40 12.22 27.61 1.99
N ILE A 41 11.76 26.42 2.39
CA ILE A 41 10.43 26.18 2.97
C ILE A 41 10.22 27.07 4.19
N ALA A 42 11.20 27.16 5.07
CA ALA A 42 11.11 27.91 6.32
C ALA A 42 10.86 29.42 6.15
N LYS A 43 11.00 29.99 4.95
CA LYS A 43 10.60 31.36 4.63
C LYS A 43 9.10 31.54 4.38
N HIS A 44 8.43 30.47 4.05
CA HIS A 44 7.04 30.48 3.55
C HIS A 44 6.03 29.86 4.51
N VAL A 45 6.51 29.12 5.51
CA VAL A 45 5.64 28.42 6.44
C VAL A 45 5.62 29.15 7.78
N ASP A 46 4.46 29.12 8.41
CA ASP A 46 4.22 29.61 9.75
C ASP A 46 4.64 28.57 10.83
N ASP A 47 4.25 28.82 12.07
CA ASP A 47 4.52 27.93 13.20
C ASP A 47 3.62 26.68 13.23
N ASN A 48 2.72 26.50 12.25
CA ASN A 48 1.89 25.30 12.19
C ASN A 48 2.77 24.05 12.11
N GLU A 49 2.45 23.06 12.93
CA GLU A 49 3.19 21.81 13.00
C GLU A 49 3.02 20.92 11.76
N ARG A 50 1.98 21.17 10.93
CA ARG A 50 1.60 20.34 9.80
C ARG A 50 1.72 21.11 8.50
N ILE A 51 2.33 20.46 7.50
CA ILE A 51 2.43 20.94 6.13
C ILE A 51 1.86 19.87 5.22
N ALA A 52 0.89 20.24 4.37
CA ALA A 52 0.41 19.32 3.35
C ALA A 52 1.34 19.31 2.14
N LEU A 53 1.47 18.14 1.53
CA LEU A 53 2.27 17.92 0.33
C LEU A 53 1.45 17.22 -0.74
N ILE A 54 1.43 17.80 -1.95
CA ILE A 54 0.82 17.22 -3.15
C ILE A 54 1.93 17.00 -4.18
N THR A 55 2.29 15.76 -4.43
CA THR A 55 3.38 15.43 -5.35
C THR A 55 3.15 14.10 -6.07
N PRO A 56 3.59 13.97 -7.33
CA PRO A 56 3.84 12.65 -7.92
C PRO A 56 5.11 12.03 -7.33
N ASN A 57 5.47 10.84 -7.80
CA ASN A 57 6.77 10.26 -7.51
C ASN A 57 7.85 11.01 -8.32
N ASN A 58 8.45 12.04 -7.76
CA ASN A 58 9.59 12.71 -8.37
C ASN A 58 10.64 13.09 -7.32
N LEU A 59 11.83 13.46 -7.81
CA LEU A 59 12.96 13.80 -6.94
C LEU A 59 12.62 14.98 -6.02
N THR A 60 11.98 16.01 -6.52
CA THR A 60 11.66 17.21 -5.73
C THR A 60 10.69 16.87 -4.60
N GLY A 61 9.59 16.16 -4.88
CA GLY A 61 8.64 15.72 -3.86
C GLY A 61 9.28 14.83 -2.78
N TYR A 62 10.18 13.93 -3.20
CA TYR A 62 10.96 13.11 -2.27
C TYR A 62 11.79 13.98 -1.33
N LEU A 63 12.52 14.97 -1.87
CA LEU A 63 13.34 15.88 -1.07
C LEU A 63 12.50 16.81 -0.19
N MET A 64 11.30 17.25 -0.64
CA MET A 64 10.37 18.07 0.14
C MET A 64 9.89 17.34 1.40
N ILE A 65 9.56 16.04 1.30
CA ILE A 65 9.17 15.24 2.47
C ILE A 65 10.28 15.28 3.53
N LEU A 66 11.51 14.99 3.11
CA LEU A 66 12.66 15.00 4.02
C LEU A 66 12.95 16.40 4.57
N ALA A 67 12.75 17.45 3.77
CA ALA A 67 12.97 18.83 4.19
C ALA A 67 11.96 19.28 5.26
N ILE A 68 10.70 18.89 5.13
CA ILE A 68 9.65 19.15 6.15
C ILE A 68 10.05 18.50 7.48
N GLN A 69 10.58 17.28 7.47
CA GLN A 69 11.07 16.59 8.66
C GLN A 69 12.27 17.31 9.34
N GLN A 70 13.13 17.97 8.55
CA GLN A 70 14.25 18.75 9.10
C GLN A 70 13.79 20.02 9.82
N LEU A 71 12.58 20.49 9.56
CA LEU A 71 11.94 21.62 10.24
C LEU A 71 11.12 21.20 11.47
N ASP A 72 11.24 19.94 11.88
CA ASP A 72 10.46 19.35 12.96
C ASP A 72 8.93 19.38 12.75
N LYS A 73 8.49 19.32 11.49
CA LYS A 73 7.09 19.39 11.11
C LYS A 73 6.58 18.04 10.60
N THR A 74 5.28 17.81 10.77
CA THR A 74 4.57 16.63 10.27
C THR A 74 4.16 16.85 8.81
N VAL A 75 4.47 15.91 7.93
CA VAL A 75 3.99 15.95 6.54
C VAL A 75 2.61 15.29 6.44
N VAL A 76 1.65 15.98 5.86
CA VAL A 76 0.33 15.45 5.50
C VAL A 76 0.35 15.14 4.00
N LEU A 77 0.39 13.86 3.65
CA LEU A 77 0.52 13.41 2.27
C LEU A 77 -0.85 13.31 1.61
N LEU A 78 -1.09 14.17 0.63
CA LEU A 78 -2.36 14.24 -0.09
C LEU A 78 -2.24 13.56 -1.46
N ASN A 79 -3.27 12.81 -1.81
CA ASN A 79 -3.36 12.21 -3.12
C ASN A 79 -3.84 13.24 -4.15
N ARG A 80 -3.04 13.52 -5.16
CA ARG A 80 -3.34 14.48 -6.23
C ARG A 80 -4.57 14.13 -7.09
N ARG A 81 -5.10 12.90 -6.97
CA ARG A 81 -6.27 12.42 -7.72
C ARG A 81 -7.59 12.58 -6.97
N LEU A 82 -7.55 13.11 -5.76
CA LEU A 82 -8.77 13.40 -5.00
C LEU A 82 -9.60 14.49 -5.69
N SER A 83 -10.91 14.40 -5.53
CA SER A 83 -11.81 15.49 -5.91
C SER A 83 -11.54 16.72 -5.05
N PRO A 84 -11.89 17.94 -5.51
CA PRO A 84 -11.75 19.16 -4.73
C PRO A 84 -12.43 19.06 -3.34
N ARG A 85 -13.58 18.40 -3.28
CA ARG A 85 -14.34 18.21 -2.03
C ARG A 85 -13.60 17.30 -1.04
N GLU A 86 -13.04 16.18 -1.50
CA GLU A 86 -12.27 15.25 -0.66
C GLU A 86 -10.99 15.93 -0.16
N MET A 87 -10.33 16.70 -1.01
CA MET A 87 -9.12 17.43 -0.66
C MET A 87 -9.40 18.53 0.36
N ALA A 88 -10.47 19.32 0.16
CA ALA A 88 -10.90 20.34 1.10
C ALA A 88 -11.24 19.73 2.47
N PHE A 89 -11.88 18.56 2.50
CA PHE A 89 -12.15 17.84 3.75
C PHE A 89 -10.84 17.48 4.48
N GLN A 90 -9.86 16.89 3.78
CA GLN A 90 -8.60 16.45 4.41
C GLN A 90 -7.77 17.63 4.89
N LEU A 91 -7.75 18.73 4.15
CA LEU A 91 -7.07 19.96 4.55
C LEU A 91 -7.68 20.59 5.80
N ALA A 92 -9.01 20.67 5.85
CA ALA A 92 -9.73 21.17 7.03
C ALA A 92 -9.56 20.26 8.24
N ASP A 93 -9.69 18.94 8.08
CA ASP A 93 -9.53 17.95 9.14
C ASP A 93 -8.10 17.97 9.72
N ALA A 94 -7.09 18.19 8.88
CA ALA A 94 -5.70 18.28 9.31
C ALA A 94 -5.29 19.70 9.76
N ALA A 95 -6.21 20.68 9.78
CA ALA A 95 -5.97 22.08 10.10
C ALA A 95 -4.78 22.66 9.30
N ILE A 96 -4.72 22.39 8.00
CA ILE A 96 -3.64 22.83 7.11
C ILE A 96 -3.81 24.30 6.78
N THR A 97 -2.74 25.07 6.95
CA THR A 97 -2.62 26.46 6.52
C THR A 97 -1.77 26.60 5.27
N THR A 98 -0.80 25.68 5.07
CA THR A 98 0.15 25.70 3.95
C THR A 98 0.19 24.37 3.21
N VAL A 99 0.08 24.46 1.89
CA VAL A 99 0.22 23.32 0.96
C VAL A 99 1.41 23.55 0.05
N LEU A 100 2.35 22.64 0.06
CA LEU A 100 3.43 22.59 -0.93
C LEU A 100 3.00 21.63 -2.04
N GLN A 101 3.08 22.08 -3.28
CA GLN A 101 2.58 21.31 -4.41
C GLN A 101 3.54 21.27 -5.59
N ASP A 102 3.53 20.16 -6.29
CA ASP A 102 4.20 20.02 -7.57
C ASP A 102 3.59 20.97 -8.61
N ASP A 103 4.43 21.55 -9.48
CA ASP A 103 4.00 22.53 -10.48
C ASP A 103 3.00 21.97 -11.51
N ALA A 104 2.99 20.65 -11.69
CA ALA A 104 2.00 19.98 -12.54
C ALA A 104 0.63 19.78 -11.88
N PHE A 105 0.48 20.12 -10.60
CA PHE A 105 -0.82 20.09 -9.94
C PHE A 105 -1.63 21.34 -10.32
N VAL A 106 -2.74 21.11 -11.01
CA VAL A 106 -3.67 22.19 -11.40
C VAL A 106 -4.93 22.07 -10.56
N GLY A 107 -5.07 22.94 -9.55
CA GLY A 107 -6.24 22.98 -8.69
C GLY A 107 -6.15 24.15 -7.70
N GLU A 108 -7.25 24.87 -7.52
CA GLU A 108 -7.39 25.85 -6.44
C GLU A 108 -7.88 25.16 -5.18
N LEU A 109 -7.17 25.38 -4.07
CA LEU A 109 -7.52 24.89 -2.75
C LEU A 109 -7.94 26.08 -1.88
N ALA A 110 -9.18 26.06 -1.43
CA ALA A 110 -9.73 27.16 -0.64
C ALA A 110 -9.11 27.22 0.77
N ASN A 111 -8.92 28.44 1.25
CA ASN A 111 -8.50 28.73 2.65
C ASN A 111 -7.11 28.22 3.06
N VAL A 112 -6.22 27.97 2.11
CA VAL A 112 -4.84 27.55 2.36
C VAL A 112 -3.87 28.36 1.49
N HIS A 113 -2.65 28.54 2.00
CA HIS A 113 -1.57 29.13 1.21
C HIS A 113 -0.93 28.03 0.35
N GLN A 114 -1.17 28.10 -0.97
CA GLN A 114 -0.60 27.17 -1.95
C GLN A 114 0.73 27.70 -2.46
N LEU A 115 1.74 26.83 -2.43
CA LEU A 115 3.10 27.14 -2.89
C LEU A 115 3.57 26.08 -3.86
N ASN A 116 3.84 26.48 -5.09
CA ASN A 116 4.45 25.62 -6.09
C ASN A 116 5.91 25.35 -5.74
N PHE A 117 6.40 24.17 -6.05
CA PHE A 117 7.79 23.77 -5.79
C PHE A 117 8.78 24.73 -6.46
N SER A 118 8.53 25.15 -7.71
CA SER A 118 9.38 26.11 -8.40
C SER A 118 9.49 27.44 -7.66
N ALA A 119 8.39 27.95 -7.11
CA ALA A 119 8.37 29.20 -6.35
C ALA A 119 9.19 29.07 -5.06
N ILE A 120 9.10 27.93 -4.34
CA ILE A 120 9.91 27.65 -3.14
C ILE A 120 11.40 27.59 -3.51
N LEU A 121 11.74 26.81 -4.55
CA LEU A 121 13.12 26.60 -4.98
C LEU A 121 13.80 27.85 -5.55
N ALA A 122 13.03 28.81 -6.03
CA ALA A 122 13.53 30.11 -6.49
C ALA A 122 13.91 31.07 -5.35
N THR A 123 13.49 30.78 -4.10
CA THR A 123 13.84 31.61 -2.96
C THR A 123 15.24 31.30 -2.43
N GLU A 124 15.93 32.32 -1.94
CA GLU A 124 17.18 32.11 -1.22
C GLU A 124 16.90 31.39 0.12
N ALA A 125 17.65 30.33 0.41
CA ALA A 125 17.49 29.59 1.66
C ALA A 125 17.92 30.44 2.85
N LYS A 126 17.09 30.52 3.90
CA LYS A 126 17.55 31.06 5.19
C LYS A 126 18.30 29.96 5.96
N PRO A 127 19.30 30.35 6.80
CA PRO A 127 19.91 29.40 7.72
C PRO A 127 18.86 28.76 8.61
N ILE A 128 18.94 27.44 8.78
CA ILE A 128 18.11 26.67 9.71
C ILE A 128 19.02 25.86 10.64
N MET A 129 18.51 25.55 11.80
CA MET A 129 19.07 24.51 12.65
C MET A 129 18.21 23.25 12.45
N PRO A 130 18.71 22.25 11.70
CA PRO A 130 17.96 21.02 11.51
C PRO A 130 17.80 20.31 12.85
N VAL A 131 16.73 19.53 12.98
CA VAL A 131 16.50 18.68 14.15
C VAL A 131 17.72 17.78 14.40
N ALA A 132 18.33 17.86 15.58
CA ALA A 132 19.50 17.05 15.90
C ALA A 132 19.14 15.58 16.16
N ALA A 133 17.97 15.32 16.74
CA ALA A 133 17.47 13.99 17.04
C ALA A 133 15.96 13.92 16.77
N PHE A 134 15.50 12.84 16.18
CA PHE A 134 14.08 12.54 16.05
C PHE A 134 13.58 11.88 17.34
N ASP A 135 12.51 12.43 17.89
CA ASP A 135 11.71 11.79 18.91
C ASP A 135 10.91 10.65 18.25
N LEU A 136 11.09 9.43 18.75
CA LEU A 136 10.42 8.27 18.16
C LEU A 136 8.90 8.29 18.37
N ASP A 137 8.42 9.01 19.37
CA ASP A 137 6.98 9.13 19.64
C ASP A 137 6.34 10.30 18.88
N LYS A 138 7.14 11.14 18.24
CA LYS A 138 6.64 12.26 17.43
C LYS A 138 6.02 11.79 16.13
N VAL A 139 4.79 12.28 15.84
CA VAL A 139 4.14 12.08 14.54
C VAL A 139 4.93 12.78 13.45
N THR A 140 5.35 12.03 12.42
CA THR A 140 6.12 12.56 11.28
C THR A 140 5.33 12.56 9.98
N SER A 141 4.33 11.68 9.86
CA SER A 141 3.48 11.59 8.66
C SER A 141 2.03 11.33 9.01
N ILE A 142 1.14 11.91 8.21
CA ILE A 142 -0.30 11.63 8.24
C ILE A 142 -0.73 11.25 6.84
N MET A 143 -1.40 10.10 6.72
CA MET A 143 -1.98 9.60 5.47
C MET A 143 -3.45 9.29 5.66
N TYR A 144 -4.27 9.77 4.74
CA TYR A 144 -5.70 9.50 4.78
C TYR A 144 -6.03 8.16 4.10
N THR A 145 -6.81 7.35 4.81
CA THR A 145 -7.38 6.10 4.29
C THR A 145 -8.88 6.28 4.05
N SER A 146 -9.37 5.68 2.95
CA SER A 146 -10.82 5.60 2.71
C SER A 146 -11.44 4.63 3.71
N GLY A 147 -12.10 5.15 4.74
CA GLY A 147 -12.89 4.32 5.65
C GLY A 147 -14.08 3.67 4.91
N THR A 148 -14.41 2.43 5.25
CA THR A 148 -15.59 1.72 4.69
C THR A 148 -16.92 2.34 5.11
N THR A 149 -16.92 3.23 6.10
CA THR A 149 -18.15 3.74 6.77
C THR A 149 -18.29 5.26 6.75
N GLY A 150 -17.61 6.00 5.89
CA GLY A 150 -17.76 7.45 5.86
C GLY A 150 -16.51 8.24 5.47
N ASN A 151 -16.30 9.38 6.10
CA ASN A 151 -15.20 10.27 5.80
C ASN A 151 -13.82 9.63 6.01
N PRO A 152 -12.82 9.96 5.19
CA PRO A 152 -11.45 9.45 5.32
C PRO A 152 -10.88 9.72 6.71
N LYS A 153 -10.03 8.81 7.19
CA LYS A 153 -9.35 8.90 8.49
C LYS A 153 -7.88 9.22 8.26
N GLY A 154 -7.36 10.27 8.89
CA GLY A 154 -5.93 10.60 8.88
C GLY A 154 -5.16 9.72 9.85
N VAL A 155 -4.43 8.75 9.37
CA VAL A 155 -3.60 7.84 10.17
C VAL A 155 -2.33 8.55 10.57
N MET A 156 -2.08 8.69 11.87
CA MET A 156 -0.92 9.38 12.44
C MET A 156 0.21 8.39 12.72
N GLN A 157 1.33 8.53 11.99
CA GLN A 157 2.49 7.66 12.10
C GLN A 157 3.68 8.42 12.68
N THR A 158 4.32 7.83 13.70
CA THR A 158 5.50 8.37 14.34
C THR A 158 6.79 7.92 13.67
N PHE A 159 7.91 8.56 13.97
CA PHE A 159 9.23 8.06 13.61
C PHE A 159 9.46 6.64 14.14
N GLY A 160 8.99 6.32 15.35
CA GLY A 160 9.08 4.99 15.94
C GLY A 160 8.35 3.93 15.10
N ASN A 161 7.12 4.23 14.65
CA ASN A 161 6.37 3.30 13.80
C ASN A 161 7.15 2.95 12.53
N HIS A 162 7.71 3.96 11.84
CA HIS A 162 8.54 3.75 10.65
C HIS A 162 9.84 3.00 10.97
N PHE A 163 10.48 3.29 12.10
CA PHE A 163 11.71 2.61 12.51
C PHE A 163 11.46 1.11 12.77
N TYR A 164 10.46 0.77 13.57
CA TYR A 164 10.16 -0.63 13.87
C TYR A 164 9.64 -1.39 12.65
N SER A 165 8.87 -0.73 11.76
CA SER A 165 8.49 -1.30 10.47
C SER A 165 9.72 -1.60 9.60
N ALA A 166 10.69 -0.70 9.58
CA ALA A 166 11.95 -0.92 8.88
C ALA A 166 12.72 -2.10 9.50
N VAL A 167 12.86 -2.17 10.81
CA VAL A 167 13.54 -3.28 11.50
C VAL A 167 12.88 -4.62 11.17
N GLY A 168 11.55 -4.72 11.28
CA GLY A 168 10.82 -5.96 10.95
C GLY A 168 11.03 -6.39 9.49
N SER A 169 10.99 -5.42 8.57
CA SER A 169 11.23 -5.67 7.15
C SER A 169 12.68 -6.13 6.89
N ALA A 170 13.68 -5.52 7.53
CA ALA A 170 15.08 -5.89 7.39
C ALA A 170 15.37 -7.32 7.86
N LEU A 171 14.78 -7.71 8.99
CA LEU A 171 14.93 -9.06 9.56
C LEU A 171 14.27 -10.13 8.69
N ASN A 172 13.25 -9.78 7.91
CA ASN A 172 12.58 -10.70 6.99
C ASN A 172 13.27 -10.79 5.63
N LEU A 173 13.55 -9.63 4.99
CA LEU A 173 14.08 -9.59 3.62
C LEU A 173 15.61 -9.74 3.56
N GLY A 174 16.30 -9.59 4.69
CA GLY A 174 17.73 -9.43 4.73
C GLY A 174 18.20 -8.09 4.16
N LEU A 175 19.45 -7.73 4.39
CA LEU A 175 20.07 -6.51 3.87
C LEU A 175 21.44 -6.83 3.29
N THR A 176 21.77 -6.18 2.19
CA THR A 176 23.14 -6.15 1.64
C THR A 176 23.62 -4.72 1.48
N PRO A 177 24.95 -4.47 1.55
CA PRO A 177 25.50 -3.12 1.44
C PRO A 177 25.15 -2.40 0.13
N ASN A 178 24.88 -3.16 -0.93
CA ASN A 178 24.63 -2.65 -2.28
C ASN A 178 23.16 -2.79 -2.70
N ASP A 179 22.24 -2.90 -1.73
CA ASP A 179 20.83 -2.95 -2.04
C ASP A 179 20.33 -1.67 -2.69
N VAL A 180 19.51 -1.85 -3.71
CA VAL A 180 18.82 -0.79 -4.43
C VAL A 180 17.36 -1.18 -4.59
N TRP A 181 16.45 -0.37 -4.04
CA TRP A 181 15.02 -0.62 -4.09
C TRP A 181 14.34 0.24 -5.16
N LEU A 182 13.68 -0.39 -6.12
CA LEU A 182 12.89 0.32 -7.11
C LEU A 182 11.50 0.68 -6.52
N ALA A 183 11.18 1.96 -6.53
CA ALA A 183 9.94 2.54 -6.04
C ALA A 183 9.10 3.10 -7.20
N ALA A 184 8.14 2.33 -7.70
CA ALA A 184 7.12 2.76 -8.66
C ALA A 184 5.72 2.89 -8.02
N VAL A 185 5.59 2.48 -6.74
CA VAL A 185 4.39 2.68 -5.92
C VAL A 185 4.37 4.13 -5.38
N PRO A 186 3.17 4.76 -5.21
CA PRO A 186 3.10 6.16 -4.84
C PRO A 186 3.73 6.48 -3.48
N ILE A 187 4.58 7.51 -3.44
CA ILE A 187 5.25 7.96 -2.18
C ILE A 187 4.28 8.62 -1.19
N PHE A 188 3.09 9.03 -1.62
CA PHE A 188 2.03 9.53 -0.75
C PHE A 188 1.18 8.42 -0.11
N HIS A 189 1.49 7.15 -0.38
CA HIS A 189 0.99 5.97 0.33
C HIS A 189 2.08 5.35 1.16
N ILE A 190 1.70 4.61 2.20
CA ILE A 190 2.66 3.94 3.08
C ILE A 190 3.59 2.98 2.33
N SER A 191 3.13 2.35 1.25
CA SER A 191 3.96 1.48 0.41
C SER A 191 5.18 2.19 -0.18
N GLY A 192 5.03 3.44 -0.61
CA GLY A 192 6.14 4.26 -1.13
C GLY A 192 6.92 4.97 -0.05
N LEU A 193 6.23 5.60 0.93
CA LEU A 193 6.90 6.29 2.04
C LEU A 193 7.80 5.34 2.85
N SER A 194 7.37 4.10 3.07
CA SER A 194 8.18 3.11 3.80
C SER A 194 9.52 2.82 3.11
N ILE A 195 9.58 2.83 1.78
CA ILE A 195 10.84 2.66 1.03
C ILE A 195 11.79 3.83 1.31
N MET A 196 11.26 5.07 1.35
CA MET A 196 12.06 6.26 1.69
C MET A 196 12.64 6.16 3.09
N MET A 197 11.85 5.80 4.09
CA MET A 197 12.30 5.66 5.48
C MET A 197 13.33 4.55 5.61
N ARG A 198 13.10 3.41 4.95
CA ARG A 198 14.04 2.29 4.89
C ARG A 198 15.38 2.69 4.26
N SER A 199 15.37 3.50 3.19
CA SER A 199 16.58 3.99 2.57
C SER A 199 17.51 4.70 3.56
N LEU A 200 16.96 5.61 4.37
CA LEU A 200 17.73 6.31 5.41
C LEU A 200 18.25 5.35 6.50
N ILE A 201 17.40 4.42 6.95
CA ILE A 201 17.73 3.50 8.04
C ILE A 201 18.75 2.45 7.60
N TYR A 202 18.59 1.87 6.41
CA TYR A 202 19.44 0.79 5.90
C TYR A 202 20.71 1.32 5.19
N GLY A 203 20.64 2.49 4.56
CA GLY A 203 21.66 3.00 3.66
C GLY A 203 21.60 2.33 2.28
N MET A 204 20.44 1.90 1.85
CA MET A 204 20.20 1.39 0.51
C MET A 204 19.83 2.50 -0.46
N GLY A 205 20.16 2.32 -1.74
CA GLY A 205 19.75 3.24 -2.81
C GLY A 205 18.25 3.09 -3.15
N VAL A 206 17.64 4.16 -3.64
CA VAL A 206 16.30 4.15 -4.22
C VAL A 206 16.38 4.51 -5.69
N VAL A 207 15.75 3.71 -6.54
CA VAL A 207 15.45 4.07 -7.93
C VAL A 207 13.98 4.45 -8.00
N LEU A 208 13.70 5.75 -8.15
CA LEU A 208 12.35 6.28 -8.11
C LEU A 208 11.80 6.41 -9.52
N TYR A 209 10.60 5.86 -9.74
CA TYR A 209 9.84 6.00 -10.97
C TYR A 209 8.59 6.84 -10.73
N GLU A 210 8.32 7.80 -11.61
CA GLU A 210 7.13 8.64 -11.51
C GLU A 210 5.84 7.81 -11.60
N ARG A 211 5.86 6.79 -12.45
CA ARG A 211 4.76 5.85 -12.69
C ARG A 211 5.32 4.47 -13.01
N PHE A 212 4.49 3.47 -12.85
CA PHE A 212 4.83 2.11 -13.27
C PHE A 212 4.97 2.05 -14.80
N ASP A 213 6.15 1.65 -15.24
CA ASP A 213 6.54 1.50 -16.65
C ASP A 213 7.14 0.12 -16.82
N VAL A 214 6.38 -0.78 -17.41
CA VAL A 214 6.71 -2.21 -17.47
C VAL A 214 8.01 -2.47 -18.21
N GLU A 215 8.21 -1.81 -19.37
CA GLU A 215 9.38 -2.01 -20.23
C GLU A 215 10.66 -1.54 -19.52
N ARG A 216 10.65 -0.32 -19.00
CA ARG A 216 11.80 0.25 -18.30
C ARG A 216 12.11 -0.51 -17.02
N ILE A 217 11.10 -0.92 -16.26
CA ILE A 217 11.28 -1.69 -15.04
C ILE A 217 11.86 -3.07 -15.35
N ASN A 218 11.32 -3.79 -16.34
CA ASN A 218 11.91 -5.06 -16.78
C ASN A 218 13.38 -4.89 -17.19
N HIS A 219 13.72 -3.81 -17.90
CA HIS A 219 15.11 -3.52 -18.24
C HIS A 219 16.01 -3.37 -16.99
N GLU A 220 15.58 -2.62 -15.98
CA GLU A 220 16.32 -2.47 -14.70
C GLU A 220 16.56 -3.82 -14.00
N LEU A 221 15.50 -4.67 -13.98
CA LEU A 221 15.56 -5.98 -13.34
C LEU A 221 16.45 -6.97 -14.11
N LEU A 222 16.43 -6.92 -15.45
CA LEU A 222 17.26 -7.77 -16.31
C LEU A 222 18.74 -7.36 -16.32
N THR A 223 19.02 -6.07 -16.12
CA THR A 223 20.40 -5.55 -16.15
C THR A 223 21.06 -5.47 -14.78
N GLY A 224 20.35 -5.86 -13.70
CA GLY A 224 20.89 -5.87 -12.34
C GLY A 224 21.13 -4.49 -11.73
N GLN A 225 20.40 -3.47 -12.20
CA GLN A 225 20.48 -2.11 -11.67
C GLN A 225 19.79 -1.98 -10.30
N VAL A 226 18.84 -2.86 -10.01
CA VAL A 226 18.07 -2.91 -8.75
C VAL A 226 18.12 -4.32 -8.17
N THR A 227 17.94 -4.41 -6.84
CA THR A 227 17.94 -5.67 -6.10
C THR A 227 16.57 -6.05 -5.54
N THR A 228 15.71 -5.07 -5.38
CA THR A 228 14.38 -5.23 -4.78
C THR A 228 13.38 -4.30 -5.46
N ILE A 229 12.14 -4.76 -5.60
CA ILE A 229 11.01 -3.94 -6.05
C ILE A 229 9.78 -4.23 -5.19
N SER A 230 8.94 -3.21 -4.95
CA SER A 230 7.60 -3.39 -4.40
C SER A 230 6.57 -3.31 -5.51
N VAL A 231 5.68 -4.30 -5.55
CA VAL A 231 4.61 -4.40 -6.56
C VAL A 231 3.28 -4.77 -5.93
N VAL A 232 2.20 -4.49 -6.67
CA VAL A 232 0.87 -5.06 -6.42
C VAL A 232 0.58 -6.15 -7.46
N PRO A 233 -0.41 -7.05 -7.26
CA PRO A 233 -0.63 -8.20 -8.16
C PRO A 233 -0.75 -7.85 -9.64
N VAL A 234 -1.41 -6.73 -9.97
CA VAL A 234 -1.54 -6.28 -11.37
C VAL A 234 -0.18 -5.89 -11.98
N MET A 235 0.70 -5.25 -11.20
CA MET A 235 2.05 -4.88 -11.67
C MET A 235 2.90 -6.14 -11.92
N LEU A 236 2.86 -7.11 -11.01
CA LEU A 236 3.54 -8.39 -11.16
C LEU A 236 3.09 -9.11 -12.45
N LYS A 237 1.78 -9.24 -12.66
CA LYS A 237 1.24 -9.87 -13.87
C LYS A 237 1.67 -9.16 -15.16
N GLN A 238 1.72 -7.83 -15.16
CA GLN A 238 2.18 -7.04 -16.30
C GLN A 238 3.68 -7.23 -16.57
N LEU A 239 4.52 -7.25 -15.52
CA LEU A 239 5.97 -7.52 -15.67
C LEU A 239 6.20 -8.90 -16.28
N LEU A 240 5.54 -9.93 -15.76
CA LEU A 240 5.64 -11.31 -16.30
C LEU A 240 5.12 -11.44 -17.72
N ALA A 241 4.04 -10.73 -18.07
CA ALA A 241 3.44 -10.80 -19.42
C ALA A 241 4.35 -10.19 -20.51
N GLN A 242 5.18 -9.21 -20.14
CA GLN A 242 6.12 -8.55 -21.07
C GLN A 242 7.57 -9.04 -20.92
N LEU A 243 7.81 -10.00 -20.06
CA LEU A 243 9.14 -10.60 -19.96
C LEU A 243 9.40 -11.45 -21.22
N PRO A 244 10.55 -11.28 -21.91
CA PRO A 244 10.87 -12.12 -23.06
C PRO A 244 10.86 -13.61 -22.72
N ALA A 245 10.42 -14.44 -23.64
CA ALA A 245 10.33 -15.89 -23.45
C ALA A 245 11.70 -16.48 -23.02
N GLY A 246 11.71 -17.19 -21.90
CA GLY A 246 12.93 -17.80 -21.34
C GLY A 246 13.90 -16.81 -20.68
N ALA A 247 13.55 -15.53 -20.60
CA ALA A 247 14.38 -14.56 -19.86
C ALA A 247 14.27 -14.79 -18.35
N VAL A 248 15.42 -14.66 -17.67
CA VAL A 248 15.54 -14.73 -16.22
C VAL A 248 16.12 -13.40 -15.75
N TYR A 249 15.58 -12.87 -14.68
CA TYR A 249 16.10 -11.63 -14.11
C TYR A 249 17.54 -11.80 -13.62
N HIS A 250 18.26 -10.69 -13.55
CA HIS A 250 19.67 -10.69 -13.17
C HIS A 250 19.84 -11.24 -11.74
N GLU A 251 20.91 -11.99 -11.49
CA GLU A 251 21.22 -12.62 -10.18
C GLU A 251 21.28 -11.64 -8.98
N ARG A 252 21.54 -10.38 -9.23
CA ARG A 252 21.48 -9.33 -8.20
C ARG A 252 20.05 -9.00 -7.77
N PHE A 253 19.05 -9.29 -8.60
CA PHE A 253 17.65 -9.09 -8.24
C PHE A 253 17.22 -10.24 -7.33
N ARG A 254 17.00 -9.93 -6.06
CA ARG A 254 16.81 -10.94 -5.02
C ARG A 254 15.41 -10.98 -4.41
N THR A 255 14.60 -9.92 -4.58
CA THR A 255 13.29 -9.89 -3.92
C THR A 255 12.28 -9.04 -4.66
N MET A 256 11.12 -9.61 -4.92
CA MET A 256 9.91 -8.89 -5.29
C MET A 256 8.92 -8.91 -4.12
N LEU A 257 8.76 -7.75 -3.47
CA LEU A 257 7.81 -7.60 -2.37
C LEU A 257 6.42 -7.34 -2.93
N LEU A 258 5.55 -8.33 -2.82
CA LEU A 258 4.16 -8.27 -3.29
C LEU A 258 3.24 -7.88 -2.14
N GLY A 259 2.55 -6.77 -2.29
CA GLY A 259 1.57 -6.28 -1.31
C GLY A 259 0.23 -5.95 -1.94
N GLY A 260 -0.77 -5.69 -1.09
CA GLY A 260 -2.07 -5.17 -1.52
C GLY A 260 -3.08 -6.22 -2.00
N GLY A 261 -2.74 -7.51 -1.97
CA GLY A 261 -3.65 -8.61 -2.29
C GLY A 261 -2.93 -9.92 -2.52
N PRO A 262 -3.65 -11.04 -2.51
CA PRO A 262 -3.11 -12.35 -2.83
C PRO A 262 -2.73 -12.48 -4.32
N THR A 263 -1.94 -13.49 -4.64
CA THR A 263 -1.66 -13.88 -6.03
C THR A 263 -1.96 -15.37 -6.24
N ASP A 264 -2.25 -15.72 -7.50
CA ASP A 264 -2.60 -17.08 -7.89
C ASP A 264 -1.35 -17.96 -8.13
N LEU A 265 -1.54 -19.29 -8.08
CA LEU A 265 -0.47 -20.27 -8.25
C LEU A 265 0.26 -20.12 -9.60
N THR A 266 -0.50 -19.93 -10.68
CA THR A 266 0.08 -19.79 -12.02
C THR A 266 1.03 -18.58 -12.12
N THR A 267 0.66 -17.48 -11.45
CA THR A 267 1.52 -16.29 -11.37
C THR A 267 2.78 -16.56 -10.56
N LEU A 268 2.68 -17.30 -9.43
CA LEU A 268 3.84 -17.71 -8.63
C LEU A 268 4.78 -18.62 -9.40
N GLU A 269 4.25 -19.63 -10.13
CA GLU A 269 5.03 -20.54 -10.94
C GLU A 269 5.79 -19.83 -12.07
N LYS A 270 5.12 -18.90 -12.77
CA LYS A 270 5.76 -18.05 -13.79
C LYS A 270 6.87 -17.17 -13.19
N ALA A 271 6.64 -16.61 -12.02
CA ALA A 271 7.64 -15.81 -11.33
C ALA A 271 8.86 -16.67 -10.94
N THR A 272 8.64 -17.83 -10.36
CA THR A 272 9.71 -18.78 -10.01
C THR A 272 10.52 -19.20 -11.26
N ALA A 273 9.85 -19.48 -12.37
CA ALA A 273 10.52 -19.79 -13.64
C ALA A 273 11.36 -18.62 -14.19
N ALA A 274 10.98 -17.38 -13.87
CA ALA A 274 11.73 -16.17 -14.19
C ALA A 274 12.84 -15.83 -13.18
N GLY A 275 13.09 -16.70 -12.19
CA GLY A 275 14.11 -16.50 -11.14
C GLY A 275 13.71 -15.44 -10.11
N ILE A 276 12.41 -15.22 -9.89
CA ILE A 276 11.92 -14.21 -8.95
C ILE A 276 11.60 -14.86 -7.60
N GLU A 277 12.20 -14.35 -6.54
CA GLU A 277 11.74 -14.62 -5.17
C GLU A 277 10.62 -13.65 -4.78
N ILE A 278 9.38 -14.13 -4.77
CA ILE A 278 8.23 -13.35 -4.33
C ILE A 278 8.05 -13.49 -2.83
N VAL A 279 8.16 -12.39 -2.12
CA VAL A 279 7.74 -12.27 -0.72
C VAL A 279 6.37 -11.61 -0.70
N GLN A 280 5.33 -12.38 -0.38
CA GLN A 280 3.99 -11.83 -0.22
C GLN A 280 3.88 -11.15 1.14
N SER A 281 3.15 -10.05 1.22
CA SER A 281 3.05 -9.27 2.45
C SER A 281 1.64 -8.79 2.73
N TYR A 282 1.27 -8.79 4.00
CA TYR A 282 0.07 -8.20 4.53
C TYR A 282 0.43 -7.05 5.48
N GLY A 283 -0.33 -5.97 5.37
CA GLY A 283 -0.21 -4.78 6.18
C GLY A 283 -1.14 -3.68 5.69
N MET A 284 -1.18 -2.61 6.42
CA MET A 284 -2.08 -1.48 6.17
C MET A 284 -1.40 -0.17 6.55
N THR A 285 -2.07 0.95 6.33
CA THR A 285 -1.55 2.26 6.72
C THR A 285 -1.34 2.35 8.22
N GLU A 286 -2.25 1.77 8.99
CA GLU A 286 -2.22 1.71 10.46
C GLU A 286 -1.03 0.93 11.02
N THR A 287 -0.43 0.03 10.22
CA THR A 287 0.75 -0.77 10.63
C THR A 287 2.08 -0.24 10.06
N ALA A 288 2.09 0.97 9.52
CA ALA A 288 3.26 1.61 8.91
C ALA A 288 3.97 0.75 7.84
N SER A 289 3.27 -0.09 7.13
CA SER A 289 3.62 -0.99 6.02
C SER A 289 3.33 -2.46 6.38
N GLN A 290 4.17 -3.40 5.87
CA GLN A 290 4.00 -4.84 6.11
C GLN A 290 4.25 -5.22 7.57
N VAL A 291 3.43 -6.14 8.08
CA VAL A 291 3.56 -6.74 9.41
C VAL A 291 3.57 -8.26 9.37
N ILE A 292 3.14 -8.85 8.26
CA ILE A 292 3.13 -10.30 8.01
C ILE A 292 3.76 -10.52 6.64
N ALA A 293 4.55 -11.57 6.49
CA ALA A 293 5.17 -11.93 5.22
C ALA A 293 5.23 -13.44 5.02
N LEU A 294 5.02 -13.86 3.77
CA LEU A 294 5.20 -15.21 3.27
C LEU A 294 6.42 -15.26 2.37
N ASP A 295 7.44 -15.99 2.83
CA ASP A 295 8.67 -16.15 2.06
C ASP A 295 8.43 -16.98 0.78
N ALA A 296 9.29 -16.80 -0.23
CA ALA A 296 9.26 -17.52 -1.49
C ALA A 296 9.33 -19.06 -1.29
N SER A 297 10.12 -19.52 -0.32
CA SER A 297 10.27 -20.95 -0.02
C SER A 297 8.99 -21.62 0.49
N SER A 298 8.09 -20.85 1.11
CA SER A 298 6.80 -21.32 1.63
C SER A 298 5.63 -21.04 0.69
N ALA A 299 5.81 -20.17 -0.32
CA ALA A 299 4.72 -19.61 -1.12
C ALA A 299 3.87 -20.68 -1.83
N THR A 300 4.50 -21.68 -2.44
CA THR A 300 3.79 -22.77 -3.13
C THR A 300 3.10 -23.72 -2.15
N ARG A 301 3.75 -24.04 -1.01
CA ARG A 301 3.19 -24.96 0.00
C ARG A 301 2.04 -24.32 0.79
N LYS A 302 2.08 -23.01 0.98
CA LYS A 302 1.13 -22.21 1.75
C LYS A 302 0.34 -21.25 0.86
N LEU A 303 -0.09 -21.73 -0.29
CA LEU A 303 -0.87 -20.94 -1.24
C LEU A 303 -2.09 -20.30 -0.54
N GLY A 304 -2.32 -19.01 -0.81
CA GLY A 304 -3.39 -18.22 -0.19
C GLY A 304 -3.07 -17.66 1.19
N SER A 305 -1.95 -18.08 1.81
CA SER A 305 -1.50 -17.49 3.08
C SER A 305 -0.86 -16.12 2.87
N ALA A 306 -1.06 -15.21 3.81
CA ALA A 306 -0.31 -13.96 3.92
C ALA A 306 1.07 -14.15 4.57
N GLY A 307 1.33 -15.31 5.18
CA GLY A 307 2.60 -15.64 5.84
C GLY A 307 2.55 -15.64 7.35
N LYS A 308 3.70 -15.34 7.95
CA LYS A 308 3.88 -15.26 9.40
C LYS A 308 4.15 -13.84 9.86
N PRO A 309 3.86 -13.50 11.14
CA PRO A 309 4.17 -12.19 11.69
C PRO A 309 5.68 -11.92 11.67
N LEU A 310 6.04 -10.69 11.31
CA LEU A 310 7.41 -10.20 11.39
C LEU A 310 7.87 -10.11 12.85
N PHE A 311 9.17 -10.12 13.10
CA PHE A 311 9.75 -10.21 14.45
C PHE A 311 9.13 -9.24 15.49
N PRO A 312 8.84 -7.94 15.21
CA PRO A 312 8.24 -7.05 16.19
C PRO A 312 6.70 -7.12 16.28
N VAL A 313 6.08 -8.15 15.68
CA VAL A 313 4.62 -8.24 15.52
C VAL A 313 4.10 -9.50 16.19
N GLU A 314 3.05 -9.34 16.98
CA GLU A 314 2.23 -10.43 17.48
C GLU A 314 0.87 -10.44 16.78
N VAL A 315 0.35 -11.61 16.48
CA VAL A 315 -0.96 -11.81 15.83
C VAL A 315 -1.78 -12.81 16.63
N ARG A 316 -3.06 -12.51 16.78
CA ARG A 316 -4.05 -13.48 17.28
C ARG A 316 -5.33 -13.43 16.46
N ILE A 317 -6.09 -14.50 16.52
CA ILE A 317 -7.44 -14.57 15.93
C ILE A 317 -8.45 -14.53 17.08
N GLN A 318 -9.26 -13.47 17.09
CA GLN A 318 -10.38 -13.36 18.02
C GLN A 318 -11.60 -14.02 17.40
N LYS A 319 -11.97 -15.19 17.91
CA LYS A 319 -13.13 -15.95 17.49
C LYS A 319 -14.36 -15.52 18.26
N VAL A 320 -15.55 -15.68 17.65
CA VAL A 320 -16.84 -15.50 18.33
C VAL A 320 -17.16 -16.73 19.18
N ASN A 321 -16.95 -17.94 18.60
CA ASN A 321 -17.05 -19.20 19.32
C ASN A 321 -15.75 -19.99 19.13
N ASP A 322 -15.35 -20.80 20.09
CA ASP A 322 -14.11 -21.61 20.02
C ASP A 322 -14.12 -22.60 18.84
N ALA A 323 -15.28 -23.05 18.42
CA ALA A 323 -15.44 -23.93 17.27
C ALA A 323 -15.25 -23.25 15.92
N ASP A 324 -15.31 -21.92 15.86
CA ASP A 324 -15.12 -21.19 14.62
C ASP A 324 -13.69 -21.28 14.14
N LYS A 325 -13.47 -21.54 12.84
CA LYS A 325 -12.15 -21.51 12.23
C LYS A 325 -11.69 -20.08 12.02
N VAL A 326 -12.59 -19.22 11.53
CA VAL A 326 -12.33 -17.82 11.14
C VAL A 326 -12.72 -16.88 12.28
N GLY A 327 -11.92 -15.86 12.50
CA GLY A 327 -12.20 -14.81 13.46
C GLY A 327 -11.55 -13.50 13.04
N ARG A 328 -11.66 -12.47 13.87
CA ARG A 328 -11.05 -11.16 13.63
C ARG A 328 -9.54 -11.25 13.80
N ILE A 329 -8.81 -10.72 12.84
CA ILE A 329 -7.35 -10.61 12.90
C ILE A 329 -6.98 -9.45 13.79
N GLN A 330 -6.28 -9.74 14.88
CA GLN A 330 -5.82 -8.74 15.82
C GLN A 330 -4.30 -8.72 15.90
N ILE A 331 -3.74 -7.51 15.99
CA ILE A 331 -2.30 -7.26 15.95
C ILE A 331 -1.87 -6.48 17.18
N LYS A 332 -0.69 -6.82 17.71
CA LYS A 332 0.03 -6.03 18.70
C LYS A 332 1.45 -5.78 18.18
N SER A 333 1.84 -4.52 18.05
CA SER A 333 3.12 -4.17 17.44
C SER A 333 3.51 -2.72 17.72
N PRO A 334 4.80 -2.41 17.86
CA PRO A 334 5.29 -1.03 17.91
C PRO A 334 5.18 -0.30 16.55
N THR A 335 4.81 -1.02 15.48
CA THR A 335 4.56 -0.42 14.15
C THR A 335 3.19 0.23 14.03
N LEU A 336 2.27 -0.04 14.98
CA LEU A 336 0.92 0.51 14.96
C LEU A 336 0.96 2.03 15.11
N ALA A 337 0.24 2.71 14.23
CA ALA A 337 0.01 4.15 14.28
C ALA A 337 -0.47 4.57 15.68
N VAL A 338 -0.24 5.83 16.04
CA VAL A 338 -0.60 6.30 17.38
C VAL A 338 -2.05 6.82 17.47
N GLY A 339 -2.75 6.89 16.34
CA GLY A 339 -4.14 7.33 16.34
C GLY A 339 -4.69 7.69 14.97
N TYR A 340 -6.00 7.97 14.96
CA TYR A 340 -6.65 8.69 13.88
C TYR A 340 -6.80 10.16 14.24
N LEU A 341 -6.34 11.04 13.37
CA LEU A 341 -6.41 12.48 13.56
C LEU A 341 -7.84 12.93 13.89
N ASN A 342 -8.01 13.70 14.96
CA ASN A 342 -9.30 14.20 15.45
C ASN A 342 -10.36 13.11 15.75
N ARG A 343 -9.96 11.85 15.84
CA ARG A 343 -10.88 10.72 16.11
C ARG A 343 -10.26 9.72 17.10
N PRO A 344 -9.86 10.17 18.31
CA PRO A 344 -9.24 9.29 19.30
C PRO A 344 -10.17 8.14 19.72
N ASP A 345 -11.47 8.41 19.85
CA ASP A 345 -12.46 7.40 20.22
C ASP A 345 -12.55 6.29 19.16
N LYS A 346 -12.57 6.67 17.90
CA LYS A 346 -12.57 5.71 16.77
C LYS A 346 -11.32 4.83 16.71
N TYR A 347 -10.19 5.38 17.14
CA TYR A 347 -8.97 4.60 17.23
C TYR A 347 -8.97 3.68 18.46
N ALA A 348 -9.47 4.18 19.59
CA ALA A 348 -9.62 3.39 20.81
C ALA A 348 -10.61 2.23 20.64
N GLU A 349 -11.72 2.44 19.92
CA GLU A 349 -12.71 1.40 19.56
C GLU A 349 -12.09 0.23 18.77
N ALA A 350 -10.98 0.47 18.06
CA ALA A 350 -10.28 -0.60 17.33
C ALA A 350 -9.39 -1.47 18.23
N PHE A 351 -9.34 -1.20 19.56
CA PHE A 351 -8.54 -2.02 20.48
C PHE A 351 -9.42 -2.87 21.39
N VAL A 352 -9.06 -4.14 21.49
CA VAL A 352 -9.66 -5.11 22.43
C VAL A 352 -8.53 -5.71 23.25
N ASP A 353 -8.51 -5.45 24.58
CA ASP A 353 -7.49 -5.93 25.51
C ASP A 353 -6.05 -5.57 25.08
N GLY A 354 -5.85 -4.39 24.50
CA GLY A 354 -4.55 -3.92 24.02
C GLY A 354 -4.11 -4.50 22.67
N TRP A 355 -5.01 -5.20 21.95
CA TRP A 355 -4.81 -5.70 20.59
C TRP A 355 -5.60 -4.86 19.59
N PHE A 356 -4.93 -4.42 18.55
CA PHE A 356 -5.56 -3.67 17.47
C PHE A 356 -6.34 -4.60 16.55
N ASP A 357 -7.63 -4.36 16.40
CA ASP A 357 -8.51 -5.05 15.45
C ASP A 357 -8.31 -4.45 14.05
N THR A 358 -7.85 -5.26 13.11
CA THR A 358 -7.57 -4.83 11.74
C THR A 358 -8.83 -4.57 10.92
N GLY A 359 -9.97 -5.08 11.37
CA GLY A 359 -11.22 -5.16 10.61
C GLY A 359 -11.18 -6.22 9.50
N ASP A 360 -10.12 -7.02 9.43
CA ASP A 360 -10.00 -8.16 8.53
C ASP A 360 -10.32 -9.45 9.30
N MET A 361 -10.92 -10.40 8.58
CA MET A 361 -11.25 -11.75 9.07
C MET A 361 -10.23 -12.74 8.54
N GLY A 362 -9.91 -13.75 9.36
CA GLY A 362 -8.95 -14.76 8.95
C GLY A 362 -8.72 -15.84 10.00
N TRP A 363 -7.74 -16.71 9.75
CA TRP A 363 -7.38 -17.81 10.64
C TRP A 363 -5.88 -18.12 10.55
N LEU A 364 -5.34 -18.73 11.58
CA LEU A 364 -3.98 -19.26 11.62
C LEU A 364 -4.02 -20.78 11.47
N ASP A 365 -3.12 -21.34 10.66
CA ASP A 365 -2.90 -22.78 10.64
C ASP A 365 -2.02 -23.24 11.81
N ASP A 366 -1.87 -24.58 11.96
CA ASP A 366 -1.09 -25.18 13.03
C ASP A 366 0.40 -24.82 13.00
N GLU A 367 0.90 -24.34 11.87
CA GLU A 367 2.26 -23.83 11.71
C GLU A 367 2.38 -22.31 11.95
N GLY A 368 1.26 -21.63 12.24
CA GLY A 368 1.19 -20.19 12.49
C GLY A 368 1.19 -19.32 11.24
N PHE A 369 0.81 -19.85 10.09
CA PHE A 369 0.58 -19.06 8.87
C PHE A 369 -0.80 -18.46 8.89
N LEU A 370 -0.89 -17.15 8.61
CA LEU A 370 -2.14 -16.40 8.54
C LEU A 370 -2.77 -16.55 7.16
N TYR A 371 -4.06 -16.84 7.14
CA TYR A 371 -4.94 -16.78 5.98
C TYR A 371 -5.95 -15.67 6.18
N VAL A 372 -6.01 -14.72 5.25
CA VAL A 372 -6.92 -13.57 5.27
C VAL A 372 -8.10 -13.90 4.37
N GLU A 373 -9.30 -13.95 4.95
CA GLU A 373 -10.54 -14.26 4.22
C GLU A 373 -11.20 -13.01 3.62
N GLY A 374 -10.94 -11.83 4.20
CA GLY A 374 -11.44 -10.55 3.70
C GLY A 374 -11.84 -9.59 4.82
N ARG A 375 -12.48 -8.48 4.42
CA ARG A 375 -12.99 -7.48 5.37
C ARG A 375 -14.28 -7.95 6.04
N GLU A 376 -14.38 -7.76 7.35
CA GLU A 376 -15.64 -8.02 8.08
C GLU A 376 -16.83 -7.27 7.45
N GLY A 377 -16.66 -6.02 7.06
CA GLY A 377 -17.68 -5.20 6.44
C GLY A 377 -18.06 -5.60 5.00
N ASP A 378 -17.27 -6.44 4.34
CA ASP A 378 -17.54 -6.99 3.02
C ASP A 378 -18.10 -8.42 3.08
N MET A 379 -18.03 -9.07 4.25
CA MET A 379 -18.57 -10.41 4.46
C MET A 379 -20.08 -10.45 4.18
N ILE A 380 -20.51 -11.46 3.45
CA ILE A 380 -21.91 -11.68 3.08
C ILE A 380 -22.45 -12.80 3.99
N SER A 381 -23.40 -12.47 4.85
CA SER A 381 -24.09 -13.48 5.66
C SER A 381 -25.22 -14.12 4.85
N SER A 382 -25.00 -15.31 4.32
CA SER A 382 -25.94 -16.02 3.46
C SER A 382 -26.47 -17.27 4.15
N GLY A 383 -27.72 -17.25 4.60
CA GLY A 383 -28.35 -18.38 5.27
C GLY A 383 -27.67 -18.82 6.57
N GLY A 384 -26.98 -17.91 7.25
CA GLY A 384 -26.18 -18.20 8.46
C GLY A 384 -24.74 -18.58 8.18
N GLU A 385 -24.35 -18.70 6.91
CA GLU A 385 -22.98 -18.98 6.49
C GLU A 385 -22.24 -17.68 6.15
N ASN A 386 -20.95 -17.62 6.49
CA ASN A 386 -20.09 -16.50 6.17
C ASN A 386 -19.47 -16.71 4.78
N VAL A 387 -19.77 -15.80 3.86
CA VAL A 387 -19.26 -15.79 2.49
C VAL A 387 -18.35 -14.59 2.30
N PHE A 388 -17.11 -14.83 1.94
CA PHE A 388 -16.12 -13.79 1.71
C PHE A 388 -15.95 -13.54 0.21
N PRO A 389 -16.14 -12.30 -0.27
CA PRO A 389 -15.96 -11.93 -1.67
C PRO A 389 -14.59 -12.36 -2.22
N ASP A 390 -13.52 -12.18 -1.45
CA ASP A 390 -12.15 -12.45 -1.89
C ASP A 390 -11.92 -13.95 -2.20
N GLU A 391 -12.57 -14.86 -1.45
CA GLU A 391 -12.54 -16.30 -1.72
C GLU A 391 -13.17 -16.62 -3.08
N ILE A 392 -14.34 -16.05 -3.35
CA ILE A 392 -15.04 -16.25 -4.63
C ILE A 392 -14.22 -15.67 -5.78
N GLU A 393 -13.74 -14.43 -5.62
CA GLU A 393 -12.92 -13.73 -6.62
C GLU A 393 -11.64 -14.51 -6.95
N SER A 394 -11.01 -15.14 -5.94
CA SER A 394 -9.82 -15.97 -6.11
C SER A 394 -10.12 -17.20 -6.98
N VAL A 395 -11.19 -17.92 -6.68
CA VAL A 395 -11.58 -19.13 -7.43
C VAL A 395 -11.91 -18.80 -8.89
N TYR A 396 -12.71 -17.77 -9.13
CA TYR A 396 -13.03 -17.38 -10.51
C TYR A 396 -11.84 -16.76 -11.27
N GLY A 397 -10.83 -16.25 -10.55
CA GLY A 397 -9.58 -15.80 -11.14
C GLY A 397 -8.76 -16.91 -11.82
N GLU A 398 -9.07 -18.19 -11.53
CA GLU A 398 -8.47 -19.36 -12.20
C GLU A 398 -9.04 -19.60 -13.60
N ALA A 399 -10.20 -19.02 -13.94
CA ALA A 399 -10.82 -19.19 -15.25
C ALA A 399 -10.04 -18.39 -16.32
N ASP A 400 -9.65 -19.07 -17.40
CA ASP A 400 -8.84 -18.46 -18.48
C ASP A 400 -9.54 -17.24 -19.12
N ALA A 401 -10.87 -17.25 -19.22
CA ALA A 401 -11.65 -16.18 -19.83
C ALA A 401 -11.76 -14.92 -18.94
N ILE A 402 -11.55 -15.03 -17.63
CA ILE A 402 -11.79 -13.94 -16.69
C ILE A 402 -10.50 -13.14 -16.49
N ALA A 403 -10.55 -11.84 -16.81
CA ALA A 403 -9.47 -10.91 -16.50
C ALA A 403 -9.51 -10.48 -15.03
N GLN A 404 -10.72 -10.18 -14.53
CA GLN A 404 -10.94 -9.80 -13.16
C GLN A 404 -12.42 -9.99 -12.77
N MET A 405 -12.66 -10.30 -11.51
CA MET A 405 -13.99 -10.36 -10.90
C MET A 405 -14.02 -9.56 -9.62
N SER A 406 -15.18 -9.00 -9.28
CA SER A 406 -15.45 -8.47 -7.95
C SER A 406 -16.85 -8.85 -7.49
N VAL A 407 -16.95 -9.30 -6.24
CA VAL A 407 -18.18 -9.83 -5.64
C VAL A 407 -18.70 -8.86 -4.58
N VAL A 408 -20.02 -8.69 -4.57
CA VAL A 408 -20.72 -7.89 -3.57
C VAL A 408 -21.95 -8.63 -3.06
N GLY A 409 -22.32 -8.39 -1.80
CA GLY A 409 -23.56 -8.91 -1.24
C GLY A 409 -24.75 -8.01 -1.60
N ILE A 410 -25.86 -8.63 -1.93
CA ILE A 410 -27.17 -7.96 -2.06
C ILE A 410 -28.15 -8.57 -1.08
N PRO A 411 -29.16 -7.80 -0.59
CA PRO A 411 -30.22 -8.34 0.25
C PRO A 411 -31.00 -9.44 -0.47
N ASP A 412 -31.41 -10.48 0.27
CA ASP A 412 -32.21 -11.58 -0.20
C ASP A 412 -33.21 -11.97 0.89
N ASP A 413 -34.48 -12.06 0.54
CA ASP A 413 -35.59 -12.30 1.49
C ASP A 413 -35.52 -13.66 2.19
N ARG A 414 -34.90 -14.66 1.55
CA ARG A 414 -34.80 -16.03 2.07
C ARG A 414 -33.50 -16.27 2.85
N TRP A 415 -32.39 -15.70 2.34
CA TRP A 415 -31.04 -16.00 2.83
C TRP A 415 -30.40 -14.85 3.61
N GLY A 416 -31.09 -13.70 3.74
CA GLY A 416 -30.59 -12.47 4.34
C GLY A 416 -29.74 -11.67 3.35
N ALA A 417 -28.71 -12.30 2.78
CA ALA A 417 -27.93 -11.75 1.67
C ALA A 417 -27.41 -12.88 0.78
N VAL A 418 -27.14 -12.55 -0.49
CA VAL A 418 -26.55 -13.47 -1.47
C VAL A 418 -25.42 -12.78 -2.25
N PRO A 419 -24.39 -13.52 -2.69
CA PRO A 419 -23.32 -12.98 -3.52
C PRO A 419 -23.79 -12.73 -4.96
N VAL A 420 -23.39 -11.59 -5.53
CA VAL A 420 -23.46 -11.28 -6.97
C VAL A 420 -22.10 -10.83 -7.45
N ALA A 421 -21.77 -11.09 -8.71
CA ALA A 421 -20.45 -10.84 -9.25
C ALA A 421 -20.46 -9.88 -10.43
N PHE A 422 -19.48 -8.98 -10.48
CA PHE A 422 -19.12 -8.19 -11.65
C PHE A 422 -17.90 -8.84 -12.31
N VAL A 423 -17.96 -9.11 -13.61
CA VAL A 423 -16.96 -9.87 -14.38
C VAL A 423 -16.39 -9.00 -15.49
N MET A 424 -15.09 -8.94 -15.59
CA MET A 424 -14.35 -8.38 -16.73
C MET A 424 -13.66 -9.53 -17.45
N PHE A 425 -13.97 -9.71 -18.71
CA PHE A 425 -13.39 -10.77 -19.53
C PHE A 425 -12.08 -10.35 -20.21
N LYS A 426 -11.28 -11.32 -20.67
CA LYS A 426 -10.03 -11.12 -21.40
C LYS A 426 -10.30 -11.00 -22.91
N GLY A 427 -10.07 -9.83 -23.49
CA GLY A 427 -10.24 -9.61 -24.93
C GLY A 427 -11.68 -9.93 -25.37
N GLU A 428 -11.82 -10.77 -26.40
CA GLU A 428 -13.12 -11.21 -26.94
C GLU A 428 -13.67 -12.48 -26.27
N GLN A 429 -12.99 -13.00 -25.22
CA GLN A 429 -13.47 -14.18 -24.51
C GLN A 429 -14.69 -13.82 -23.66
N THR A 430 -15.65 -14.72 -23.58
CA THR A 430 -16.84 -14.59 -22.76
C THR A 430 -17.23 -15.93 -22.14
N MET A 431 -18.00 -15.89 -21.07
CA MET A 431 -18.70 -17.04 -20.50
C MET A 431 -20.15 -16.64 -20.25
N ASP A 432 -21.08 -17.51 -20.60
CA ASP A 432 -22.50 -17.30 -20.26
C ASP A 432 -22.76 -17.61 -18.78
N PHE A 433 -24.01 -17.33 -18.34
CA PHE A 433 -24.42 -17.53 -16.96
C PHE A 433 -24.21 -18.98 -16.48
N GLU A 434 -24.57 -19.97 -17.30
CA GLU A 434 -24.46 -21.38 -16.90
C GLU A 434 -23.00 -21.84 -16.83
N ALA A 435 -22.14 -21.38 -17.74
CA ALA A 435 -20.70 -21.66 -17.68
C ALA A 435 -20.05 -21.07 -16.42
N LEU A 436 -20.36 -19.80 -16.08
CA LEU A 436 -19.89 -19.16 -14.85
C LEU A 436 -20.40 -19.89 -13.61
N ARG A 437 -21.68 -20.22 -13.58
CA ARG A 437 -22.32 -20.90 -12.46
C ARG A 437 -21.76 -22.30 -12.23
N ASN A 438 -21.56 -23.07 -13.30
CA ASN A 438 -21.00 -24.41 -13.24
C ASN A 438 -19.52 -24.37 -12.81
N PHE A 439 -18.73 -23.42 -13.33
CA PHE A 439 -17.37 -23.21 -12.89
C PHE A 439 -17.27 -23.00 -11.37
N GLY A 440 -18.18 -22.18 -10.83
CA GLY A 440 -18.24 -21.94 -9.37
C GLY A 440 -18.71 -23.17 -8.59
N ARG A 441 -19.74 -23.88 -9.08
CA ARG A 441 -20.30 -25.07 -8.41
C ARG A 441 -19.31 -26.23 -8.28
N ASP A 442 -18.41 -26.35 -9.22
CA ASP A 442 -17.37 -27.38 -9.19
C ASP A 442 -16.29 -27.12 -8.14
N ARG A 443 -16.19 -25.87 -7.62
CA ARG A 443 -15.06 -25.40 -6.81
C ARG A 443 -15.47 -24.77 -5.47
N LEU A 444 -16.72 -24.33 -5.34
CA LEU A 444 -17.25 -23.61 -4.17
C LEU A 444 -18.48 -24.32 -3.61
N ALA A 445 -18.73 -24.13 -2.32
CA ALA A 445 -20.01 -24.48 -1.72
C ALA A 445 -21.15 -23.70 -2.42
N HIS A 446 -22.31 -24.32 -2.57
CA HIS A 446 -23.41 -23.77 -3.38
C HIS A 446 -23.86 -22.37 -2.96
N TYR A 447 -23.79 -22.04 -1.68
CA TYR A 447 -24.17 -20.73 -1.13
C TYR A 447 -23.11 -19.64 -1.40
N LYS A 448 -21.91 -19.99 -1.81
CA LYS A 448 -20.82 -19.09 -2.22
C LYS A 448 -20.87 -18.76 -3.71
N VAL A 449 -21.57 -19.56 -4.52
CA VAL A 449 -21.68 -19.31 -5.97
C VAL A 449 -22.56 -18.10 -6.22
N PRO A 450 -22.07 -17.06 -6.94
CA PRO A 450 -22.87 -15.89 -7.23
C PRO A 450 -24.19 -16.24 -7.92
N VAL A 451 -25.28 -15.62 -7.45
CA VAL A 451 -26.62 -15.87 -7.99
C VAL A 451 -26.90 -15.08 -9.26
N ARG A 452 -26.13 -14.00 -9.51
CA ARG A 452 -26.18 -13.16 -10.71
C ARG A 452 -24.76 -12.73 -11.08
N PHE A 453 -24.52 -12.56 -12.37
CA PHE A 453 -23.26 -12.07 -12.92
C PHE A 453 -23.54 -10.86 -13.81
N PHE A 454 -22.68 -9.84 -13.70
CA PHE A 454 -22.76 -8.61 -14.48
C PHE A 454 -21.47 -8.39 -15.22
N GLU A 455 -21.55 -8.07 -16.51
CA GLU A 455 -20.38 -7.72 -17.29
C GLU A 455 -19.97 -6.27 -17.01
N THR A 456 -18.65 -6.03 -16.94
CA THR A 456 -18.08 -4.68 -16.78
C THR A 456 -16.77 -4.55 -17.52
N GLU A 457 -16.56 -3.41 -18.15
CA GLU A 457 -15.28 -3.06 -18.79
C GLU A 457 -14.27 -2.47 -17.78
N THR A 458 -14.75 -1.92 -16.68
CA THR A 458 -13.92 -1.25 -15.68
C THR A 458 -14.45 -1.42 -14.26
N PHE A 459 -13.55 -1.40 -13.28
CA PHE A 459 -13.91 -1.39 -11.87
C PHE A 459 -13.63 -0.02 -11.24
N PRO A 460 -14.56 0.51 -10.42
CA PRO A 460 -14.28 1.70 -9.62
C PRO A 460 -13.18 1.38 -8.61
N ARG A 461 -12.09 2.17 -8.63
CA ARG A 461 -10.92 1.94 -7.77
C ARG A 461 -10.61 3.13 -6.90
N THR A 462 -9.99 2.85 -5.76
CA THR A 462 -9.29 3.86 -4.97
C THR A 462 -8.03 4.30 -5.69
N ALA A 463 -7.41 5.37 -5.22
CA ALA A 463 -6.12 5.82 -5.74
C ALA A 463 -4.97 4.80 -5.53
N SER A 464 -5.09 3.92 -4.54
CA SER A 464 -4.18 2.80 -4.31
C SER A 464 -4.47 1.58 -5.20
N GLY A 465 -5.47 1.65 -6.09
CA GLY A 465 -5.84 0.58 -7.01
C GLY A 465 -6.85 -0.44 -6.47
N LYS A 466 -7.29 -0.33 -5.20
CA LYS A 466 -8.28 -1.25 -4.61
C LYS A 466 -9.67 -1.00 -5.18
N ILE A 467 -10.42 -2.06 -5.47
CA ILE A 467 -11.82 -1.96 -5.94
C ILE A 467 -12.71 -1.40 -4.83
N GLN A 468 -13.57 -0.46 -5.21
CA GLN A 468 -14.57 0.15 -4.33
C GLN A 468 -15.89 -0.61 -4.43
N ARG A 469 -16.03 -1.73 -3.70
CA ARG A 469 -17.22 -2.62 -3.74
C ARG A 469 -18.53 -1.90 -3.48
N HIS A 470 -18.55 -0.87 -2.62
CA HIS A 470 -19.76 -0.08 -2.37
C HIS A 470 -20.26 0.61 -3.65
N LYS A 471 -19.39 1.11 -4.51
CA LYS A 471 -19.76 1.72 -5.80
C LYS A 471 -20.26 0.69 -6.82
N LEU A 472 -19.84 -0.57 -6.71
CA LEU A 472 -20.40 -1.64 -7.56
C LEU A 472 -21.85 -1.95 -7.17
N ARG A 473 -22.20 -1.91 -5.89
CA ARG A 473 -23.59 -2.06 -5.45
C ARG A 473 -24.51 -1.01 -6.07
N ASP A 474 -24.04 0.22 -6.22
CA ASP A 474 -24.80 1.32 -6.84
C ASP A 474 -25.01 1.10 -8.36
N GLN A 475 -24.17 0.29 -9.01
CA GLN A 475 -24.23 -0.01 -10.45
C GLN A 475 -25.19 -1.17 -10.79
N LEU A 476 -25.68 -1.94 -9.81
CA LEU A 476 -26.51 -3.13 -10.05
C LEU A 476 -27.78 -2.86 -10.90
N THR A 477 -28.31 -1.65 -10.86
CA THR A 477 -29.50 -1.26 -11.62
C THR A 477 -29.21 -0.87 -13.07
N THR A 478 -27.95 -0.60 -13.40
CA THR A 478 -27.52 -0.10 -14.73
C THR A 478 -26.56 -1.05 -15.44
N ALA A 479 -25.95 -1.98 -14.72
CA ALA A 479 -25.00 -2.95 -15.28
C ALA A 479 -25.70 -4.00 -16.14
N GLN A 480 -25.01 -4.45 -17.19
CA GLN A 480 -25.48 -5.50 -18.07
C GLN A 480 -25.37 -6.87 -17.40
N GLU A 481 -26.50 -7.51 -17.16
CA GLU A 481 -26.53 -8.85 -16.59
C GLU A 481 -26.20 -9.91 -17.65
N ILE A 482 -25.29 -10.84 -17.33
CA ILE A 482 -24.90 -11.98 -18.15
C ILE A 482 -26.02 -13.03 -18.06
N LYS A 483 -26.55 -13.45 -19.22
CA LYS A 483 -27.66 -14.40 -19.35
C LYS A 483 -27.15 -15.79 -19.72
#